data_86e96301bea1a9af2ffb10de7a90f186
#
_entry.id   86e96301bea1a9af2ffb10de7a90f186
#
_cell.length_a   1.000
_cell.length_b   1.000
_cell.length_c   1.000
_cell.angle_alpha   90.00
_cell.angle_beta   90.00
_cell.angle_gamma   90.00
#
_symmetry.space_group_name_H-M   'P 1'
#
loop_
_entity.id
_entity.type
_entity.pdbx_description
1 polymer ?
#
loop_
_entity_poly.entity_id
_entity_poly.type
_entity_poly.pdbx_seq_one_letter_code
_entity_poly.pdbx_strand_id
1 'polypeptide(L)'
;MKSIGRLLKSVVQWFDSDYGSDDLATARDRADKVDPGRCAAFLFLHACCLGVLWVGWSWTAVWSAVFLYFVRMFAITGFYHRYFSHRTFSTSRPMQFVLALWGAACVQRGALWWAYTHRHHHKHSDEAEDKHSPVVDGFWWSHIGWITSKKNFPTDYKQIPDLAKYPELVFLNRFDTLVPIIFATGLFLTG
;
A
#
# COMPACT_ATOMS: atom_id res chain seq x y z
N MET A 1 23.66 -19.90 -6.40
CA MET A 1 22.31 -20.42 -6.12
C MET A 1 21.55 -19.63 -5.05
N LYS A 2 22.11 -19.30 -3.86
CA LYS A 2 21.41 -18.52 -2.80
C LYS A 2 20.97 -17.10 -3.22
N SER A 3 21.66 -16.46 -4.16
CA SER A 3 21.35 -15.12 -4.67
C SER A 3 20.12 -15.11 -5.58
N ILE A 4 20.03 -16.07 -6.50
CA ILE A 4 18.91 -16.19 -7.45
C ILE A 4 17.61 -16.51 -6.71
N GLY A 5 17.64 -17.40 -5.71
CA GLY A 5 16.47 -17.71 -4.90
C GLY A 5 15.94 -16.50 -4.10
N ARG A 6 16.82 -15.61 -3.63
CA ARG A 6 16.42 -14.37 -2.97
C ARG A 6 15.77 -13.37 -3.93
N LEU A 7 16.31 -13.26 -5.15
CA LEU A 7 15.74 -12.39 -6.17
C LEU A 7 14.33 -12.87 -6.59
N LEU A 8 14.20 -14.17 -6.88
CA LEU A 8 12.90 -14.77 -7.20
C LEU A 8 11.87 -14.57 -6.08
N LYS A 9 12.26 -14.77 -4.82
CA LYS A 9 11.40 -14.51 -3.68
C LYS A 9 10.97 -13.04 -3.63
N SER A 10 11.86 -12.10 -3.85
CA SER A 10 11.52 -10.67 -3.88
C SER A 10 10.56 -10.34 -5.02
N VAL A 11 10.75 -10.91 -6.21
CA VAL A 11 9.84 -10.72 -7.35
C VAL A 11 8.44 -11.27 -7.05
N VAL A 12 8.34 -12.47 -6.49
CA VAL A 12 7.04 -13.06 -6.11
C VAL A 12 6.35 -12.18 -5.06
N GLN A 13 7.08 -11.65 -4.08
CA GLN A 13 6.52 -10.75 -3.05
C GLN A 13 5.99 -9.41 -3.59
N TRP A 14 6.32 -9.05 -4.82
CA TRP A 14 5.72 -7.87 -5.46
C TRP A 14 4.27 -8.11 -5.88
N PHE A 15 3.95 -9.37 -6.22
CA PHE A 15 2.62 -9.77 -6.68
C PHE A 15 1.80 -10.48 -5.59
N ASP A 16 2.49 -11.09 -4.62
CA ASP A 16 1.88 -11.79 -3.48
C ASP A 16 2.51 -11.28 -2.18
N SER A 17 1.85 -10.33 -1.55
CA SER A 17 2.32 -9.66 -0.33
C SER A 17 2.45 -10.57 0.88
N ASP A 18 1.74 -11.72 0.87
CA ASP A 18 1.80 -12.71 1.95
C ASP A 18 2.83 -13.83 1.67
N TYR A 19 3.47 -13.84 0.48
CA TYR A 19 4.44 -14.87 0.16
C TYR A 19 5.65 -14.85 1.08
N GLY A 20 5.80 -15.91 1.87
CA GLY A 20 6.90 -16.03 2.84
C GLY A 20 6.81 -15.06 4.02
N SER A 21 5.61 -14.56 4.33
CA SER A 21 5.28 -13.78 5.53
C SER A 21 4.82 -14.65 6.70
N ASP A 22 4.88 -15.98 6.55
CA ASP A 22 4.36 -16.97 7.52
C ASP A 22 5.01 -16.84 8.90
N ASP A 23 6.12 -16.12 9.01
CA ASP A 23 6.80 -15.85 10.26
C ASP A 23 6.83 -14.34 10.56
N LEU A 24 5.70 -13.85 11.10
CA LEU A 24 5.59 -12.47 11.60
C LEU A 24 6.62 -12.17 12.72
N ALA A 25 6.99 -13.17 13.51
CA ALA A 25 8.01 -13.03 14.53
C ALA A 25 9.36 -12.69 13.89
N THR A 26 9.79 -13.49 12.90
CA THR A 26 11.02 -13.21 12.14
C THR A 26 10.97 -11.87 11.40
N ALA A 27 9.79 -11.43 10.95
CA ALA A 27 9.65 -10.11 10.32
C ALA A 27 9.85 -8.96 11.34
N ARG A 28 9.33 -9.12 12.55
CA ARG A 28 9.49 -8.14 13.64
C ARG A 28 10.93 -8.00 14.12
N ASP A 29 11.69 -9.08 14.08
CA ASP A 29 13.12 -9.09 14.48
C ASP A 29 14.04 -8.48 13.40
N ARG A 30 13.52 -8.16 12.22
CA ARG A 30 14.30 -7.49 11.18
C ARG A 30 14.61 -6.06 11.59
N ALA A 31 15.82 -5.61 11.24
CA ALA A 31 16.18 -4.21 11.43
C ALA A 31 15.29 -3.28 10.60
N ASP A 32 14.93 -2.14 11.16
CA ASP A 32 14.28 -1.06 10.44
C ASP A 32 15.28 -0.42 9.48
N LYS A 33 15.34 -0.96 8.26
CA LYS A 33 16.25 -0.51 7.20
C LYS A 33 15.49 -0.41 5.88
N VAL A 34 15.83 0.61 5.13
CA VAL A 34 15.41 0.78 3.74
C VAL A 34 15.84 -0.45 2.91
N ASP A 35 14.90 -1.06 2.20
CA ASP A 35 15.18 -2.16 1.28
C ASP A 35 15.38 -1.64 -0.14
N PRO A 36 16.57 -1.81 -0.75
CA PRO A 36 16.86 -1.29 -2.09
C PRO A 36 15.89 -1.80 -3.16
N GLY A 37 15.44 -3.05 -3.07
CA GLY A 37 14.48 -3.62 -4.02
C GLY A 37 13.13 -2.91 -4.00
N ARG A 38 12.66 -2.51 -2.80
CA ARG A 38 11.41 -1.75 -2.65
C ARG A 38 11.57 -0.30 -3.07
N CYS A 39 12.72 0.31 -2.76
CA CYS A 39 13.05 1.63 -3.26
C CYS A 39 13.10 1.69 -4.78
N ALA A 40 13.64 0.67 -5.44
CA ALA A 40 13.74 0.64 -6.90
C ALA A 40 12.35 0.77 -7.57
N ALA A 41 11.32 0.07 -7.06
CA ALA A 41 9.96 0.20 -7.57
C ALA A 41 9.38 1.60 -7.38
N PHE A 42 9.53 2.11 -6.17
CA PHE A 42 9.07 3.45 -5.83
C PHE A 42 9.73 4.50 -6.75
N LEU A 43 11.04 4.44 -6.90
CA LEU A 43 11.80 5.34 -7.78
C LEU A 43 11.42 5.16 -9.25
N PHE A 44 11.19 3.92 -9.70
CA PHE A 44 10.77 3.64 -11.08
C PHE A 44 9.42 4.30 -11.39
N LEU A 45 8.43 4.19 -10.50
CA LEU A 45 7.13 4.83 -10.69
C LEU A 45 7.25 6.36 -10.79
N HIS A 46 8.12 6.98 -9.97
CA HIS A 46 8.38 8.42 -10.06
C HIS A 46 9.10 8.80 -11.34
N ALA A 47 10.08 7.98 -11.77
CA ALA A 47 10.79 8.20 -13.04
C ALA A 47 9.85 8.09 -14.25
N CYS A 48 8.84 7.21 -14.22
CA CYS A 48 7.83 7.13 -15.28
C CYS A 48 7.05 8.43 -15.45
N CYS A 49 6.88 9.23 -14.40
CA CYS A 49 6.21 10.55 -14.51
C CYS A 49 7.01 11.53 -15.40
N LEU A 50 8.33 11.33 -15.54
CA LEU A 50 9.14 12.15 -16.47
C LEU A 50 8.81 11.88 -17.93
N GLY A 51 8.10 10.78 -18.23
CA GLY A 51 7.62 10.47 -19.58
C GLY A 51 6.80 11.59 -20.22
N VAL A 52 6.14 12.42 -19.41
CA VAL A 52 5.40 13.61 -19.90
C VAL A 52 6.28 14.55 -20.73
N LEU A 53 7.58 14.57 -20.50
CA LEU A 53 8.53 15.42 -21.25
C LEU A 53 8.68 14.97 -22.72
N TRP A 54 8.36 13.70 -23.01
CA TRP A 54 8.44 13.12 -24.36
C TRP A 54 7.09 13.02 -25.05
N VAL A 55 6.05 12.61 -24.32
CA VAL A 55 4.71 12.43 -24.91
C VAL A 55 3.94 13.74 -25.03
N GLY A 56 4.44 14.80 -24.38
CA GLY A 56 3.76 16.09 -24.34
C GLY A 56 2.57 16.08 -23.40
N TRP A 57 1.68 17.06 -23.56
CA TRP A 57 0.52 17.23 -22.70
C TRP A 57 -0.73 17.57 -23.51
N SER A 58 -1.88 17.22 -22.96
CA SER A 58 -3.19 17.62 -23.49
C SER A 58 -4.10 18.05 -22.35
N TRP A 59 -5.09 18.88 -22.64
CA TRP A 59 -6.08 19.29 -21.64
C TRP A 59 -6.87 18.10 -21.10
N THR A 60 -7.17 17.10 -21.94
CA THR A 60 -7.81 15.84 -21.51
C THR A 60 -6.95 15.11 -20.47
N ALA A 61 -5.64 14.97 -20.72
CA ALA A 61 -4.73 14.31 -19.79
C ALA A 61 -4.62 15.09 -18.46
N VAL A 62 -4.52 16.42 -18.53
CA VAL A 62 -4.43 17.29 -17.34
C VAL A 62 -5.70 17.16 -16.48
N TRP A 63 -6.89 17.31 -17.09
CA TRP A 63 -8.15 17.22 -16.35
C TRP A 63 -8.41 15.82 -15.82
N SER A 64 -8.03 14.77 -16.57
CA SER A 64 -8.09 13.39 -16.09
C SER A 64 -7.18 13.18 -14.87
N ALA A 65 -5.96 13.70 -14.90
CA ALA A 65 -5.04 13.61 -13.76
C ALA A 65 -5.58 14.35 -12.53
N VAL A 66 -6.11 15.57 -12.70
CA VAL A 66 -6.73 16.35 -11.62
C VAL A 66 -7.94 15.63 -11.03
N PHE A 67 -8.84 15.13 -11.86
CA PHE A 67 -10.00 14.36 -11.42
C PHE A 67 -9.59 13.10 -10.64
N LEU A 68 -8.68 12.31 -11.21
CA LEU A 68 -8.18 11.09 -10.56
C LEU A 68 -7.44 11.39 -9.25
N TYR A 69 -6.74 12.51 -9.16
CA TYR A 69 -6.11 12.94 -7.90
C TYR A 69 -7.16 13.11 -6.79
N PHE A 70 -8.20 13.90 -7.01
CA PHE A 70 -9.23 14.14 -6.00
C PHE A 70 -10.01 12.86 -5.64
N VAL A 71 -10.39 12.08 -6.64
CA VAL A 71 -11.11 10.83 -6.46
C VAL A 71 -10.29 9.82 -5.64
N ARG A 72 -8.99 9.72 -5.89
CA ARG A 72 -8.08 8.82 -5.15
C ARG A 72 -7.77 9.35 -3.76
N MET A 73 -7.57 10.65 -3.58
CA MET A 73 -7.44 11.25 -2.25
C MET A 73 -8.68 10.99 -1.39
N PHE A 74 -9.87 11.13 -1.99
CA PHE A 74 -11.12 10.79 -1.30
C PHE A 74 -11.18 9.30 -0.92
N ALA A 75 -10.72 8.40 -1.80
CA ALA A 75 -10.69 6.96 -1.49
C ALA A 75 -9.79 6.63 -0.28
N ILE A 76 -8.63 7.26 -0.18
CA ILE A 76 -7.76 7.06 1.00
C ILE A 76 -8.39 7.66 2.25
N THR A 77 -8.85 8.90 2.20
CA THR A 77 -9.37 9.59 3.39
C THR A 77 -10.75 9.08 3.82
N GLY A 78 -11.65 8.86 2.87
CA GLY A 78 -13.02 8.40 3.14
C GLY A 78 -13.10 6.89 3.40
N PHE A 79 -12.35 6.08 2.65
CA PHE A 79 -12.50 4.63 2.71
C PHE A 79 -11.42 3.97 3.55
N TYR A 80 -10.14 4.08 3.18
CA TYR A 80 -9.08 3.43 3.95
C TYR A 80 -8.98 3.98 5.36
N HIS A 81 -8.97 5.30 5.52
CA HIS A 81 -8.89 5.94 6.81
C HIS A 81 -10.21 5.82 7.60
N ARG A 82 -11.29 6.44 7.14
CA ARG A 82 -12.53 6.53 7.93
C ARG A 82 -13.30 5.22 8.01
N TYR A 83 -13.42 4.47 6.92
CA TYR A 83 -14.20 3.23 6.94
C TYR A 83 -13.39 2.05 7.46
N PHE A 84 -12.27 1.69 6.82
CA PHE A 84 -11.52 0.47 7.18
C PHE A 84 -10.77 0.62 8.51
N SER A 85 -10.17 1.78 8.80
CA SER A 85 -9.40 1.96 10.03
C SER A 85 -10.26 2.37 11.21
N HIS A 86 -11.04 3.44 11.08
CA HIS A 86 -11.80 4.03 12.18
C HIS A 86 -13.23 3.53 12.32
N ARG A 87 -13.78 2.82 11.35
CA ARG A 87 -15.15 2.31 11.40
C ARG A 87 -16.20 3.39 11.64
N THR A 88 -16.02 4.60 11.12
CA THR A 88 -16.89 5.74 11.38
C THR A 88 -18.29 5.63 10.75
N PHE A 89 -18.46 4.72 9.81
CA PHE A 89 -19.76 4.39 9.21
C PHE A 89 -19.81 2.90 8.84
N SER A 90 -21.02 2.40 8.56
CA SER A 90 -21.26 1.04 8.11
C SER A 90 -21.78 1.00 6.69
N THR A 91 -21.53 -0.10 5.98
CA THR A 91 -22.04 -0.33 4.63
C THR A 91 -22.28 -1.81 4.38
N SER A 92 -22.87 -2.16 3.23
CA SER A 92 -23.06 -3.54 2.83
C SER A 92 -21.74 -4.21 2.45
N ARG A 93 -21.67 -5.54 2.54
CA ARG A 93 -20.46 -6.30 2.18
C ARG A 93 -20.02 -6.08 0.71
N PRO A 94 -20.93 -6.05 -0.29
CA PRO A 94 -20.56 -5.70 -1.66
C PRO A 94 -19.96 -4.28 -1.77
N MET A 95 -20.57 -3.30 -1.09
CA MET A 95 -20.03 -1.94 -1.10
C MET A 95 -18.67 -1.88 -0.40
N GLN A 96 -18.47 -2.59 0.71
CA GLN A 96 -17.16 -2.73 1.35
C GLN A 96 -16.08 -3.19 0.37
N PHE A 97 -16.41 -4.18 -0.48
CA PHE A 97 -15.49 -4.66 -1.52
C PHE A 97 -15.18 -3.57 -2.55
N VAL A 98 -16.19 -2.83 -3.02
CA VAL A 98 -16.01 -1.69 -3.94
C VAL A 98 -15.10 -0.61 -3.33
N LEU A 99 -15.31 -0.28 -2.04
CA LEU A 99 -14.46 0.70 -1.34
C LEU A 99 -13.00 0.21 -1.22
N ALA A 100 -12.80 -1.10 -1.00
CA ALA A 100 -11.46 -1.70 -0.95
C ALA A 100 -10.77 -1.66 -2.32
N LEU A 101 -11.49 -1.99 -3.41
CA LEU A 101 -10.98 -1.87 -4.78
C LEU A 101 -10.56 -0.44 -5.10
N TRP A 102 -11.41 0.51 -4.76
CA TRP A 102 -11.12 1.92 -5.05
C TRP A 102 -9.88 2.43 -4.29
N GLY A 103 -9.77 2.10 -3.01
CA GLY A 103 -8.57 2.41 -2.24
C GLY A 103 -7.33 1.70 -2.78
N ALA A 104 -7.41 0.44 -3.20
CA ALA A 104 -6.30 -0.31 -3.79
C ALA A 104 -5.77 0.36 -5.08
N ALA A 105 -6.65 0.97 -5.90
CA ALA A 105 -6.24 1.73 -7.08
C ALA A 105 -5.32 2.93 -6.75
N CYS A 106 -5.23 3.35 -5.48
CA CYS A 106 -4.37 4.46 -5.03
C CYS A 106 -2.89 4.07 -4.84
N VAL A 107 -2.53 2.80 -5.03
CA VAL A 107 -1.13 2.30 -4.91
C VAL A 107 -0.57 2.47 -3.48
N GLN A 108 -1.43 2.40 -2.46
CA GLN A 108 -1.06 2.49 -1.04
C GLN A 108 -1.27 1.16 -0.31
N ARG A 109 -0.95 0.05 -0.98
CA ARG A 109 -1.15 -1.29 -0.47
C ARG A 109 -2.63 -1.69 -0.34
N GLY A 110 -2.89 -2.86 0.29
CA GLY A 110 -4.24 -3.33 0.54
C GLY A 110 -4.92 -2.67 1.73
N ALA A 111 -6.26 -2.66 1.75
CA ALA A 111 -7.06 -2.05 2.81
C ALA A 111 -6.78 -2.63 4.20
N LEU A 112 -6.43 -3.93 4.29
CA LEU A 112 -6.15 -4.60 5.55
C LEU A 112 -4.79 -4.19 6.12
N TRP A 113 -3.76 -4.15 5.27
CA TRP A 113 -2.45 -3.66 5.66
C TRP A 113 -2.53 -2.21 6.15
N TRP A 114 -3.25 -1.38 5.40
CA TRP A 114 -3.42 0.03 5.73
C TRP A 114 -4.14 0.21 7.07
N ALA A 115 -5.27 -0.49 7.26
CA ALA A 115 -6.03 -0.44 8.51
C ALA A 115 -5.21 -0.95 9.71
N TYR A 116 -4.47 -2.06 9.55
CA TYR A 116 -3.58 -2.58 10.58
C TYR A 116 -2.53 -1.57 10.98
N THR A 117 -1.82 -1.02 10.01
CA THR A 117 -0.72 -0.08 10.25
C THR A 117 -1.22 1.24 10.87
N HIS A 118 -2.35 1.74 10.36
CA HIS A 118 -2.94 2.98 10.86
C HIS A 118 -3.50 2.87 12.29
N ARG A 119 -4.17 1.75 12.60
CA ARG A 119 -4.62 1.48 13.97
C ARG A 119 -3.44 1.30 14.93
N HIS A 120 -2.36 0.67 14.47
CA HIS A 120 -1.14 0.53 15.24
C HIS A 120 -0.50 1.89 15.55
N HIS A 121 -0.42 2.78 14.53
CA HIS A 121 0.05 4.14 14.71
C HIS A 121 -0.79 4.91 15.76
N HIS A 122 -2.12 4.88 15.64
CA HIS A 122 -2.98 5.56 16.62
C HIS A 122 -2.84 5.02 18.05
N LYS A 123 -2.54 3.74 18.20
CA LYS A 123 -2.33 3.12 19.51
C LYS A 123 -1.00 3.51 20.15
N HIS A 124 0.03 3.72 19.34
CA HIS A 124 1.41 3.94 19.77
C HIS A 124 2.00 5.26 19.25
N SER A 125 1.14 6.24 18.96
CA SER A 125 1.57 7.51 18.36
C SER A 125 2.70 8.16 19.14
N ASP A 126 3.81 8.41 18.46
CA ASP A 126 5.05 8.99 19.01
C ASP A 126 5.75 8.16 20.10
N GLU A 127 5.38 6.89 20.24
CA GLU A 127 6.11 5.92 21.08
C GLU A 127 7.14 5.14 20.25
N ALA A 128 8.01 4.37 20.92
CA ALA A 128 9.04 3.57 20.25
C ALA A 128 8.50 2.47 19.32
N GLU A 129 7.27 2.04 19.53
CA GLU A 129 6.55 1.07 18.70
C GLU A 129 5.89 1.68 17.45
N ASP A 130 5.80 3.00 17.38
CA ASP A 130 5.26 3.69 16.19
C ASP A 130 6.21 3.51 15.02
N LYS A 131 5.71 2.97 13.90
CA LYS A 131 6.52 2.62 12.73
C LYS A 131 6.97 3.83 11.90
N HIS A 132 6.35 4.98 12.12
CA HIS A 132 6.56 6.17 11.29
C HIS A 132 6.37 7.49 12.06
N SER A 133 6.76 7.52 13.32
CA SER A 133 6.76 8.76 14.09
C SER A 133 7.86 9.70 13.58
N PRO A 134 7.56 10.92 13.19
CA PRO A 134 8.59 11.91 12.88
C PRO A 134 9.35 12.37 14.11
N VAL A 135 8.78 12.21 15.31
CA VAL A 135 9.39 12.57 16.59
C VAL A 135 10.46 11.55 16.97
N VAL A 136 10.18 10.24 16.76
CA VAL A 136 11.09 9.15 17.14
C VAL A 136 12.13 8.90 16.05
N ASP A 137 11.71 8.83 14.79
CA ASP A 137 12.53 8.32 13.68
C ASP A 137 12.95 9.41 12.67
N GLY A 138 12.47 10.63 12.86
CA GLY A 138 12.73 11.77 11.98
C GLY A 138 11.90 11.77 10.70
N PHE A 139 11.93 12.92 10.01
CA PHE A 139 11.05 13.20 8.86
C PHE A 139 11.18 12.19 7.71
N TRP A 140 12.40 11.89 7.27
CA TRP A 140 12.61 11.04 6.09
C TRP A 140 12.17 9.60 6.32
N TRP A 141 12.42 9.07 7.52
CA TRP A 141 11.95 7.73 7.85
C TRP A 141 10.43 7.70 7.93
N SER A 142 9.82 8.58 8.70
CA SER A 142 8.38 8.62 8.91
C SER A 142 7.60 8.89 7.62
N HIS A 143 8.20 9.59 6.65
CA HIS A 143 7.54 9.92 5.38
C HIS A 143 7.68 8.82 4.32
N ILE A 144 8.87 8.27 4.12
CA ILE A 144 9.16 7.32 3.04
C ILE A 144 9.88 6.05 3.54
N GLY A 145 10.84 6.18 4.44
CA GLY A 145 11.71 5.07 4.83
C GLY A 145 10.94 3.85 5.31
N TRP A 146 9.97 4.05 6.18
CA TRP A 146 9.21 2.98 6.83
C TRP A 146 8.42 2.09 5.86
N ILE A 147 7.86 2.64 4.76
CA ILE A 147 7.13 1.87 3.75
C ILE A 147 8.04 1.01 2.88
N THR A 148 9.33 1.34 2.82
CA THR A 148 10.34 0.57 2.09
C THR A 148 11.01 -0.49 2.94
N SER A 149 10.73 -0.55 4.26
CA SER A 149 11.29 -1.54 5.17
C SER A 149 10.59 -2.89 5.04
N LYS A 150 11.36 -3.97 4.96
CA LYS A 150 10.83 -5.35 4.99
C LYS A 150 10.13 -5.69 6.30
N LYS A 151 10.49 -5.04 7.39
CA LYS A 151 9.86 -5.22 8.71
C LYS A 151 8.40 -4.77 8.70
N ASN A 152 8.11 -3.66 8.03
CA ASN A 152 6.79 -3.03 8.00
C ASN A 152 5.86 -3.57 6.90
N PHE A 153 6.36 -4.52 6.10
CA PHE A 153 5.62 -5.03 4.95
C PHE A 153 4.50 -6.01 5.28
N PRO A 154 4.66 -7.00 6.19
CA PRO A 154 3.62 -7.98 6.47
C PRO A 154 2.38 -7.36 7.13
N THR A 155 1.23 -7.95 6.84
CA THR A 155 -0.05 -7.64 7.51
C THR A 155 -0.25 -8.58 8.69
N ASP A 156 -0.45 -8.04 9.90
CA ASP A 156 -0.85 -8.85 11.05
C ASP A 156 -2.39 -8.94 11.12
N TYR A 157 -2.94 -9.96 10.49
CA TYR A 157 -4.38 -10.21 10.45
C TYR A 157 -5.02 -10.44 11.83
N LYS A 158 -4.22 -10.85 12.83
CA LYS A 158 -4.70 -11.06 14.21
C LYS A 158 -5.09 -9.75 14.89
N GLN A 159 -4.53 -8.62 14.48
CA GLN A 159 -4.85 -7.31 15.04
C GLN A 159 -6.05 -6.63 14.36
N ILE A 160 -6.56 -7.24 13.28
CA ILE A 160 -7.70 -6.71 12.51
C ILE A 160 -8.73 -7.83 12.21
N PRO A 161 -9.16 -8.64 13.22
CA PRO A 161 -10.04 -9.79 13.00
C PRO A 161 -11.41 -9.39 12.44
N ASP A 162 -11.84 -8.16 12.70
CA ASP A 162 -13.08 -7.57 12.19
C ASP A 162 -13.07 -7.41 10.65
N LEU A 163 -11.90 -7.28 10.04
CA LEU A 163 -11.70 -7.19 8.60
C LEU A 163 -11.19 -8.50 7.99
N ALA A 164 -10.31 -9.20 8.69
CA ALA A 164 -9.69 -10.44 8.21
C ALA A 164 -10.67 -11.60 8.01
N LYS A 165 -11.87 -11.52 8.59
CA LYS A 165 -12.96 -12.50 8.37
C LYS A 165 -13.56 -12.45 6.95
N TYR A 166 -13.23 -11.45 6.15
CA TYR A 166 -13.74 -11.31 4.79
C TYR A 166 -12.69 -11.79 3.77
N PRO A 167 -12.87 -12.98 3.15
CA PRO A 167 -11.85 -13.58 2.28
C PRO A 167 -11.55 -12.72 1.04
N GLU A 168 -12.52 -11.97 0.53
CA GLU A 168 -12.33 -11.03 -0.58
C GLU A 168 -11.43 -9.86 -0.22
N LEU A 169 -11.46 -9.38 1.02
CA LEU A 169 -10.55 -8.35 1.50
C LEU A 169 -9.13 -8.90 1.70
N VAL A 170 -9.03 -10.12 2.22
CA VAL A 170 -7.75 -10.83 2.35
C VAL A 170 -7.13 -11.04 0.97
N PHE A 171 -7.91 -11.47 -0.02
CA PHE A 171 -7.46 -11.62 -1.40
C PHE A 171 -6.92 -10.30 -1.98
N LEU A 172 -7.68 -9.21 -1.88
CA LEU A 172 -7.24 -7.89 -2.36
C LEU A 172 -6.00 -7.38 -1.63
N ASN A 173 -5.88 -7.68 -0.34
CA ASN A 173 -4.72 -7.28 0.44
C ASN A 173 -3.46 -8.08 0.06
N ARG A 174 -3.62 -9.39 -0.18
CA ARG A 174 -2.56 -10.28 -0.60
C ARG A 174 -2.02 -9.93 -1.98
N PHE A 175 -2.92 -9.64 -2.92
CA PHE A 175 -2.59 -9.28 -4.31
C PHE A 175 -2.78 -7.77 -4.55
N ASP A 176 -2.23 -6.95 -3.68
CA ASP A 176 -2.44 -5.50 -3.62
C ASP A 176 -1.90 -4.72 -4.83
N THR A 177 -1.05 -5.34 -5.65
CA THR A 177 -0.59 -4.78 -6.94
C THR A 177 -1.53 -5.06 -8.11
N LEU A 178 -2.46 -6.01 -7.98
CA LEU A 178 -3.35 -6.42 -9.06
C LEU A 178 -4.25 -5.27 -9.54
N VAL A 179 -4.92 -4.60 -8.60
CA VAL A 179 -5.85 -3.50 -8.94
C VAL A 179 -5.12 -2.30 -9.55
N PRO A 180 -3.98 -1.82 -9.00
CA PRO A 180 -3.17 -0.78 -9.65
C PRO A 180 -2.74 -1.13 -11.07
N ILE A 181 -2.30 -2.37 -11.31
CA ILE A 181 -1.87 -2.81 -12.65
C ILE A 181 -3.03 -2.78 -13.63
N ILE A 182 -4.19 -3.35 -13.28
CA ILE A 182 -5.38 -3.34 -14.13
C ILE A 182 -5.81 -1.91 -14.41
N PHE A 183 -5.84 -1.05 -13.39
CA PHE A 183 -6.25 0.35 -13.54
C PHE A 183 -5.28 1.14 -14.44
N ALA A 184 -3.97 1.02 -14.23
CA ALA A 184 -2.96 1.68 -15.05
C ALA A 184 -2.99 1.19 -16.50
N THR A 185 -3.18 -0.13 -16.71
CA THR A 185 -3.32 -0.71 -18.04
C THR A 185 -4.57 -0.16 -18.75
N GLY A 186 -5.70 -0.07 -18.03
CA GLY A 186 -6.93 0.53 -18.58
C GLY A 186 -6.71 1.98 -19.02
N LEU A 187 -6.08 2.80 -18.19
CA LEU A 187 -5.75 4.19 -18.56
C LEU A 187 -4.83 4.26 -19.77
N PHE A 188 -3.81 3.41 -19.85
CA PHE A 188 -2.88 3.37 -20.96
C PHE A 188 -3.57 2.98 -22.29
N LEU A 189 -4.54 2.06 -22.25
CA LEU A 189 -5.27 1.62 -23.45
C LEU A 189 -6.32 2.63 -23.92
N THR A 190 -6.71 3.58 -23.09
CA THR A 190 -7.74 4.59 -23.43
C THR A 190 -7.16 5.96 -23.78
N GLY A 191 -5.90 6.21 -23.55
CA GLY A 191 -5.22 7.49 -23.81
C GLY A 191 -3.98 7.41 -24.59
#